data_1f61579c1b67d260d7a49ebb7d397926
#
_entry.id   1f61579c1b67d260d7a49ebb7d397926
#
_cell.length_a   1.000
_cell.length_b   1.000
_cell.length_c   1.000
_cell.angle_alpha   90.00
_cell.angle_beta   90.00
_cell.angle_gamma   90.00
#
_symmetry.space_group_name_H-M   'P 1'
#
loop_
_entity.id
_entity.type
_entity.pdbx_description
1 polymer ?
#
loop_
_entity_poly.entity_id
_entity_poly.type
_entity_poly.pdbx_seq_one_letter_code
_entity_poly.pdbx_strand_id
1 'polypeptide(L)'
;MNLIFDLDDTLYNLMGPFELVHKKLYADKTDADCTQLFMQSRVYSDEIMEAEKKGLIPHEDCFYERVKRTYHDVGIEMSREDADIFEQLYRSFQKKITLGNGVEGFLDYCKSNDIFIAILTNGRPEPQYAKVVALGLHKWFDDEHIFISGGIGYQKPDPQAFKYVENAYALNPEETWYVGDTYEADVVGANTAGWHNHRNRECPEKKRADITVKSIEELKEVIRGQIG
;
A
#
# COMPACT_ATOMS: atom_id res chain seq x y z
N MET A 1 -12.81 17.15 9.99
CA MET A 1 -12.13 16.47 8.87
C MET A 1 -11.36 15.28 9.38
N ASN A 2 -11.45 14.14 8.68
CA ASN A 2 -10.74 12.90 9.03
C ASN A 2 -9.97 12.42 7.80
N LEU A 3 -8.72 11.98 7.95
CA LEU A 3 -7.87 11.46 6.88
C LEU A 3 -7.49 10.02 7.18
N ILE A 4 -7.90 9.10 6.33
CA ILE A 4 -7.57 7.68 6.44
C ILE A 4 -6.63 7.32 5.29
N PHE A 5 -5.47 6.76 5.60
CA PHE A 5 -4.41 6.50 4.64
C PHE A 5 -4.31 5.02 4.28
N ASP A 6 -4.08 4.72 3.01
CA ASP A 6 -3.40 3.49 2.66
C ASP A 6 -1.93 3.55 3.10
N LEU A 7 -1.28 2.40 3.12
CA LEU A 7 0.12 2.29 3.52
C LEU A 7 1.04 2.16 2.30
N ASP A 8 0.82 1.13 1.48
CA ASP A 8 1.66 0.74 0.37
C ASP A 8 1.53 1.73 -0.81
N ASP A 9 2.64 2.23 -1.36
CA ASP A 9 2.68 3.26 -2.41
C ASP A 9 1.94 4.59 -2.09
N THR A 10 1.55 4.76 -0.83
CA THR A 10 0.93 6.00 -0.32
C THR A 10 1.83 6.70 0.69
N LEU A 11 2.23 6.01 1.75
CA LEU A 11 3.12 6.59 2.77
C LEU A 11 4.60 6.30 2.51
N TYR A 12 4.91 5.33 1.66
CA TYR A 12 6.28 4.98 1.25
C TYR A 12 6.28 4.33 -0.14
N ASN A 13 7.46 4.20 -0.76
CA ASN A 13 7.62 3.53 -2.05
C ASN A 13 7.71 2.01 -1.87
N LEU A 14 6.67 1.28 -2.27
CA LEU A 14 6.58 -0.18 -2.18
C LEU A 14 7.60 -0.89 -3.10
N MET A 15 7.95 -0.28 -4.23
CA MET A 15 8.89 -0.87 -5.19
C MET A 15 10.33 -0.91 -4.66
N GLY A 16 10.71 0.00 -3.76
CA GLY A 16 12.10 0.18 -3.32
C GLY A 16 12.81 -1.11 -2.90
N PRO A 17 12.26 -1.95 -2.01
CA PRO A 17 12.86 -3.24 -1.64
C PRO A 17 13.05 -4.19 -2.83
N PHE A 18 12.09 -4.26 -3.75
CA PHE A 18 12.19 -5.09 -4.95
C PHE A 18 13.32 -4.62 -5.88
N GLU A 19 13.39 -3.32 -6.12
CA GLU A 19 14.43 -2.69 -6.94
C GLU A 19 15.83 -2.99 -6.38
N LEU A 20 16.02 -2.87 -5.06
CA LEU A 20 17.29 -3.17 -4.42
C LEU A 20 17.71 -4.63 -4.57
N VAL A 21 16.76 -5.58 -4.46
CA VAL A 21 17.06 -6.99 -4.70
C VAL A 21 17.35 -7.27 -6.17
N HIS A 22 16.52 -6.74 -7.07
CA HIS A 22 16.73 -6.87 -8.51
C HIS A 22 18.13 -6.36 -8.91
N LYS A 23 18.48 -5.16 -8.50
CA LYS A 23 19.79 -4.55 -8.75
C LYS A 23 20.94 -5.41 -8.22
N LYS A 24 20.77 -6.04 -7.06
CA LYS A 24 21.82 -6.84 -6.44
C LYS A 24 22.02 -8.21 -7.08
N LEU A 25 20.95 -8.87 -7.55
CA LEU A 25 20.99 -10.27 -7.98
C LEU A 25 20.85 -10.45 -9.49
N TYR A 26 20.23 -9.49 -10.18
CA TYR A 26 19.77 -9.68 -11.57
C TYR A 26 20.12 -8.55 -12.53
N ALA A 27 20.71 -7.44 -12.09
CA ALA A 27 21.07 -6.32 -12.98
C ALA A 27 21.99 -6.74 -14.13
N ASP A 28 22.88 -7.71 -13.89
CA ASP A 28 23.80 -8.23 -14.93
C ASP A 28 23.22 -9.43 -15.71
N LYS A 29 22.00 -9.86 -15.39
CA LYS A 29 21.36 -11.04 -15.99
C LYS A 29 20.22 -10.71 -16.95
N THR A 30 19.70 -9.49 -16.89
CA THR A 30 18.61 -9.03 -17.77
C THR A 30 18.63 -7.51 -17.90
N ASP A 31 18.29 -7.02 -19.10
CA ASP A 31 18.07 -5.60 -19.39
C ASP A 31 16.58 -5.19 -19.19
N ALA A 32 15.76 -6.07 -18.57
CA ALA A 32 14.36 -5.80 -18.35
C ALA A 32 14.16 -4.59 -17.43
N ASP A 33 13.19 -3.75 -17.77
CA ASP A 33 12.81 -2.60 -16.94
C ASP A 33 12.29 -3.05 -15.58
N CYS A 34 12.97 -2.65 -14.52
CA CYS A 34 12.66 -3.06 -13.14
C CYS A 34 11.24 -2.61 -12.71
N THR A 35 10.76 -1.47 -13.23
CA THR A 35 9.40 -0.99 -12.92
C THR A 35 8.36 -1.92 -13.54
N GLN A 36 8.58 -2.34 -14.79
CA GLN A 36 7.68 -3.29 -15.46
C GLN A 36 7.69 -4.65 -14.75
N LEU A 37 8.87 -5.15 -14.37
CA LEU A 37 8.99 -6.38 -13.58
C LEU A 37 8.24 -6.28 -12.25
N PHE A 38 8.39 -5.17 -11.53
CA PHE A 38 7.68 -4.95 -10.28
C PHE A 38 6.16 -4.93 -10.50
N MET A 39 5.68 -4.19 -11.50
CA MET A 39 4.24 -4.14 -11.83
C MET A 39 3.69 -5.52 -12.17
N GLN A 40 4.42 -6.32 -12.96
CA GLN A 40 4.03 -7.69 -13.28
C GLN A 40 4.05 -8.59 -12.03
N SER A 41 5.04 -8.43 -11.16
CA SER A 41 5.08 -9.11 -9.85
C SER A 41 3.85 -8.80 -8.99
N ARG A 42 3.28 -7.59 -9.08
CA ARG A 42 2.04 -7.23 -8.36
C ARG A 42 0.83 -7.97 -8.93
N VAL A 43 0.73 -8.06 -10.26
CA VAL A 43 -0.32 -8.86 -10.92
C VAL A 43 -0.26 -10.32 -10.45
N TYR A 44 0.93 -10.92 -10.48
CA TYR A 44 1.10 -12.30 -9.99
C TYR A 44 0.83 -12.45 -8.50
N SER A 45 1.15 -11.43 -7.69
CA SER A 45 0.80 -11.43 -6.26
C SER A 45 -0.71 -11.56 -6.04
N ASP A 46 -1.51 -10.82 -6.81
CA ASP A 46 -2.97 -10.83 -6.69
C ASP A 46 -3.56 -12.17 -7.17
N GLU A 47 -3.08 -12.70 -8.30
CA GLU A 47 -3.50 -14.03 -8.81
C GLU A 47 -3.16 -15.16 -7.82
N ILE A 48 -1.95 -15.12 -7.23
CA ILE A 48 -1.49 -16.13 -6.28
C ILE A 48 -2.28 -16.04 -4.98
N MET A 49 -2.59 -14.84 -4.51
CA MET A 49 -3.42 -14.64 -3.32
C MET A 49 -4.83 -15.22 -3.52
N GLU A 50 -5.42 -15.06 -4.71
CA GLU A 50 -6.70 -15.67 -5.03
C GLU A 50 -6.61 -17.22 -5.14
N ALA A 51 -5.51 -17.74 -5.68
CA ALA A 51 -5.26 -19.17 -5.74
C ALA A 51 -5.03 -19.78 -4.34
N GLU A 52 -4.33 -19.07 -3.46
CA GLU A 52 -4.13 -19.45 -2.05
C GLU A 52 -5.48 -19.53 -1.30
N LYS A 53 -6.33 -18.51 -1.42
CA LYS A 53 -7.68 -18.51 -0.80
C LYS A 53 -8.52 -19.70 -1.23
N LYS A 54 -8.32 -20.18 -2.47
CA LYS A 54 -8.99 -21.39 -3.02
C LYS A 54 -8.29 -22.70 -2.65
N GLY A 55 -7.18 -22.65 -1.90
CA GLY A 55 -6.39 -23.83 -1.54
C GLY A 55 -5.60 -24.45 -2.69
N LEU A 56 -5.38 -23.72 -3.80
CA LEU A 56 -4.67 -24.21 -4.98
C LEU A 56 -3.15 -24.06 -4.86
N ILE A 57 -2.70 -23.11 -4.06
CA ILE A 57 -1.28 -22.85 -3.79
C ILE A 57 -1.10 -22.79 -2.26
N PRO A 58 -0.16 -23.58 -1.68
CA PRO A 58 0.17 -23.48 -0.27
C PRO A 58 0.75 -22.09 0.07
N HIS A 59 0.51 -21.63 1.30
CA HIS A 59 1.00 -20.35 1.75
C HIS A 59 2.52 -20.18 1.59
N GLU A 60 3.27 -21.20 1.95
CA GLU A 60 4.73 -21.27 1.88
C GLU A 60 5.28 -21.17 0.46
N ASP A 61 4.45 -21.42 -0.56
CA ASP A 61 4.85 -21.36 -1.95
C ASP A 61 4.48 -20.03 -2.64
N CYS A 62 3.64 -19.21 -2.00
CA CYS A 62 3.13 -17.97 -2.62
C CYS A 62 4.25 -17.02 -3.05
N PHE A 63 5.28 -16.83 -2.23
CA PHE A 63 6.38 -15.93 -2.56
C PHE A 63 7.21 -16.50 -3.71
N TYR A 64 7.56 -17.78 -3.64
CA TYR A 64 8.30 -18.50 -4.69
C TYR A 64 7.58 -18.41 -6.03
N GLU A 65 6.31 -18.77 -6.09
CA GLU A 65 5.53 -18.73 -7.34
C GLU A 65 5.45 -17.33 -7.92
N ARG A 66 5.35 -16.30 -7.09
CA ARG A 66 5.34 -14.91 -7.55
C ARG A 66 6.66 -14.52 -8.22
N VAL A 67 7.78 -14.69 -7.54
CA VAL A 67 9.08 -14.27 -8.09
C VAL A 67 9.49 -15.14 -9.26
N LYS A 68 9.21 -16.45 -9.21
CA LYS A 68 9.45 -17.39 -10.31
C LYS A 68 8.73 -16.95 -11.60
N ARG A 69 7.43 -16.67 -11.52
CA ARG A 69 6.66 -16.20 -12.69
C ARG A 69 7.18 -14.86 -13.21
N THR A 70 7.48 -13.93 -12.30
CA THR A 70 7.99 -12.61 -12.65
C THR A 70 9.29 -12.69 -13.47
N TYR A 71 10.22 -13.53 -13.06
CA TYR A 71 11.51 -13.64 -13.73
C TYR A 71 11.50 -14.59 -14.94
N HIS A 72 10.60 -15.56 -14.96
CA HIS A 72 10.36 -16.41 -16.14
C HIS A 72 9.96 -15.57 -17.37
N ASP A 73 9.16 -14.53 -17.20
CA ASP A 73 8.72 -13.65 -18.29
C ASP A 73 9.88 -12.94 -19.02
N VAL A 74 11.04 -12.85 -18.35
CA VAL A 74 12.25 -12.25 -18.90
C VAL A 74 13.37 -13.29 -19.15
N GLY A 75 13.00 -14.56 -19.24
CA GLY A 75 13.89 -15.67 -19.60
C GLY A 75 14.83 -16.12 -18.48
N ILE A 76 14.54 -15.78 -17.24
CA ILE A 76 15.31 -16.24 -16.08
C ILE A 76 14.54 -17.34 -15.34
N GLU A 77 15.08 -18.55 -15.38
CA GLU A 77 14.57 -19.67 -14.59
C GLU A 77 15.05 -19.53 -13.13
N MET A 78 14.09 -19.49 -12.22
CA MET A 78 14.36 -19.28 -10.79
C MET A 78 14.17 -20.60 -10.03
N SER A 79 15.24 -21.08 -9.40
CA SER A 79 15.17 -22.21 -8.47
C SER A 79 14.49 -21.79 -7.16
N ARG A 80 14.11 -22.77 -6.34
CA ARG A 80 13.59 -22.50 -4.99
C ARG A 80 14.64 -21.77 -4.14
N GLU A 81 15.90 -22.18 -4.22
CA GLU A 81 17.02 -21.54 -3.51
C GLU A 81 17.21 -20.08 -3.90
N ASP A 82 17.13 -19.76 -5.20
CA ASP A 82 17.19 -18.37 -5.68
C ASP A 82 16.06 -17.53 -5.12
N ALA A 83 14.84 -18.09 -5.09
CA ALA A 83 13.68 -17.40 -4.54
C ALA A 83 13.77 -17.17 -3.03
N ASP A 84 14.33 -18.13 -2.30
CA ASP A 84 14.56 -18.02 -0.85
C ASP A 84 15.61 -16.92 -0.56
N ILE A 85 16.68 -16.83 -1.36
CA ILE A 85 17.68 -15.76 -1.28
C ILE A 85 17.00 -14.40 -1.60
N PHE A 86 16.17 -14.36 -2.64
CA PHE A 86 15.42 -13.16 -3.00
C PHE A 86 14.53 -12.70 -1.84
N GLU A 87 13.76 -13.62 -1.26
CA GLU A 87 12.87 -13.32 -0.15
C GLU A 87 13.61 -12.80 1.08
N GLN A 88 14.71 -13.43 1.46
CA GLN A 88 15.53 -12.98 2.59
C GLN A 88 16.05 -11.56 2.40
N LEU A 89 16.57 -11.25 1.22
CA LEU A 89 17.02 -9.90 0.88
C LEU A 89 15.87 -8.90 0.86
N TYR A 90 14.77 -9.25 0.21
CA TYR A 90 13.56 -8.42 0.14
C TYR A 90 13.06 -8.05 1.54
N ARG A 91 12.92 -9.04 2.43
CA ARG A 91 12.53 -8.81 3.83
C ARG A 91 13.56 -7.97 4.59
N SER A 92 14.85 -8.13 4.29
CA SER A 92 15.89 -7.31 4.92
C SER A 92 15.82 -5.84 4.51
N PHE A 93 15.47 -5.56 3.24
CA PHE A 93 15.28 -4.21 2.75
C PHE A 93 13.93 -3.61 3.22
N GLN A 94 12.89 -4.42 3.35
CA GLN A 94 11.62 -3.97 3.94
C GLN A 94 11.78 -3.42 5.37
N LYS A 95 12.71 -3.95 6.15
CA LYS A 95 13.01 -3.44 7.49
C LYS A 95 13.70 -2.06 7.50
N LYS A 96 14.10 -1.57 6.31
CA LYS A 96 14.83 -0.31 6.13
C LYS A 96 14.07 0.68 5.22
N ILE A 97 12.80 0.43 4.96
CA ILE A 97 11.95 1.37 4.22
C ILE A 97 11.83 2.68 5.00
N THR A 98 11.67 3.77 4.27
CA THR A 98 11.51 5.11 4.82
C THR A 98 10.27 5.77 4.26
N LEU A 99 9.72 6.71 5.00
CA LEU A 99 8.58 7.50 4.54
C LEU A 99 8.91 8.21 3.22
N GLY A 100 7.90 8.34 2.37
CA GLY A 100 7.97 9.10 1.15
C GLY A 100 8.24 10.59 1.42
N ASN A 101 8.70 11.30 0.38
CA ASN A 101 8.98 12.73 0.48
C ASN A 101 7.76 13.49 1.02
N GLY A 102 7.98 14.36 2.01
CA GLY A 102 6.96 15.22 2.58
C GLY A 102 5.98 14.54 3.55
N VAL A 103 5.92 13.19 3.59
CA VAL A 103 4.95 12.44 4.43
C VAL A 103 5.11 12.79 5.90
N GLU A 104 6.33 12.79 6.44
CA GLU A 104 6.58 13.14 7.83
C GLU A 104 6.03 14.52 8.17
N GLY A 105 6.39 15.55 7.39
CA GLY A 105 5.93 16.92 7.60
C GLY A 105 4.41 17.10 7.40
N PHE A 106 3.77 16.23 6.61
CA PHE A 106 2.33 16.24 6.45
C PHE A 106 1.61 15.59 7.65
N LEU A 107 2.11 14.47 8.15
CA LEU A 107 1.57 13.84 9.36
C LEU A 107 1.75 14.73 10.61
N ASP A 108 2.90 15.41 10.73
CA ASP A 108 3.13 16.43 11.77
C ASP A 108 2.11 17.58 11.65
N TYR A 109 1.82 18.02 10.42
CA TYR A 109 0.78 19.03 10.15
C TYR A 109 -0.60 18.55 10.58
N CYS A 110 -0.99 17.32 10.25
CA CYS A 110 -2.28 16.75 10.66
C CYS A 110 -2.43 16.77 12.19
N LYS A 111 -1.42 16.28 12.91
CA LYS A 111 -1.42 16.28 14.40
C LYS A 111 -1.51 17.70 14.97
N SER A 112 -0.79 18.67 14.40
CA SER A 112 -0.76 20.06 14.88
C SER A 112 -2.06 20.82 14.63
N ASN A 113 -2.94 20.32 13.76
CA ASN A 113 -4.23 20.93 13.43
C ASN A 113 -5.42 20.08 13.88
N ASP A 114 -5.20 19.13 14.81
CA ASP A 114 -6.24 18.24 15.37
C ASP A 114 -7.03 17.48 14.29
N ILE A 115 -6.40 17.18 13.16
CA ILE A 115 -6.98 16.33 12.11
C ILE A 115 -6.90 14.89 12.58
N PHE A 116 -8.04 14.20 12.64
CA PHE A 116 -8.03 12.76 12.91
C PHE A 116 -7.33 12.00 11.78
N ILE A 117 -6.40 11.11 12.12
CA ILE A 117 -5.68 10.28 11.16
C ILE A 117 -5.69 8.81 11.56
N ALA A 118 -5.88 7.91 10.58
CA ALA A 118 -5.77 6.47 10.77
C ALA A 118 -5.23 5.80 9.50
N ILE A 119 -4.85 4.53 9.62
CA ILE A 119 -4.41 3.69 8.49
C ILE A 119 -5.45 2.60 8.24
N LEU A 120 -5.84 2.39 6.98
CA LEU A 120 -6.60 1.23 6.53
C LEU A 120 -5.89 0.62 5.31
N THR A 121 -5.24 -0.53 5.50
CA THR A 121 -4.43 -1.17 4.47
C THR A 121 -4.83 -2.62 4.24
N ASN A 122 -4.75 -3.08 2.99
CA ASN A 122 -4.96 -4.48 2.64
C ASN A 122 -3.70 -5.30 2.91
N GLY A 123 -3.87 -6.48 3.49
CA GLY A 123 -2.80 -7.43 3.70
C GLY A 123 -2.96 -8.28 4.95
N ARG A 124 -1.95 -9.10 5.22
CA ARG A 124 -1.85 -9.88 6.47
C ARG A 124 -1.35 -9.00 7.60
N PRO A 125 -1.80 -9.27 8.85
CA PRO A 125 -1.42 -8.46 10.00
C PRO A 125 0.09 -8.32 10.18
N GLU A 126 0.83 -9.43 10.25
CA GLU A 126 2.26 -9.38 10.59
C GLU A 126 3.10 -8.61 9.55
N PRO A 127 3.00 -8.86 8.21
CA PRO A 127 3.80 -8.12 7.24
C PRO A 127 3.45 -6.62 7.19
N GLN A 128 2.17 -6.27 7.30
CA GLN A 128 1.77 -4.86 7.28
C GLN A 128 2.20 -4.13 8.55
N TYR A 129 2.03 -4.77 9.72
CA TYR A 129 2.48 -4.18 10.97
C TYR A 129 4.02 -4.02 11.04
N ALA A 130 4.78 -4.97 10.47
CA ALA A 130 6.23 -4.84 10.35
C ALA A 130 6.65 -3.60 9.54
N LYS A 131 5.88 -3.20 8.52
CA LYS A 131 6.11 -1.96 7.77
C LYS A 131 5.79 -0.72 8.61
N VAL A 132 4.70 -0.74 9.38
CA VAL A 132 4.36 0.33 10.33
C VAL A 132 5.51 0.60 11.28
N VAL A 133 6.08 -0.47 11.86
CA VAL A 133 7.26 -0.38 12.75
C VAL A 133 8.49 0.15 12.01
N ALA A 134 8.78 -0.39 10.82
CA ALA A 134 9.95 0.00 10.03
C ALA A 134 9.91 1.49 9.61
N LEU A 135 8.71 2.00 9.32
CA LEU A 135 8.47 3.41 8.95
C LEU A 135 8.39 4.35 10.15
N GLY A 136 8.41 3.83 11.40
CA GLY A 136 8.30 4.63 12.61
C GLY A 136 6.95 5.34 12.76
N LEU A 137 5.87 4.76 12.19
CA LEU A 137 4.55 5.38 12.14
C LEU A 137 3.90 5.57 13.51
N HIS A 138 4.37 4.88 14.55
CA HIS A 138 3.91 5.08 15.94
C HIS A 138 4.18 6.48 16.49
N LYS A 139 4.96 7.31 15.80
CA LYS A 139 5.07 8.75 16.09
C LYS A 139 3.70 9.46 15.93
N TRP A 140 2.85 8.98 15.02
CA TRP A 140 1.58 9.65 14.65
C TRP A 140 0.34 8.78 14.88
N PHE A 141 0.46 7.46 14.82
CA PHE A 141 -0.65 6.52 14.91
C PHE A 141 -0.45 5.58 16.10
N ASP A 142 -1.41 5.57 17.03
CA ASP A 142 -1.50 4.51 18.03
C ASP A 142 -1.99 3.21 17.38
N ASP A 143 -1.75 2.06 17.99
CA ASP A 143 -2.12 0.74 17.43
C ASP A 143 -3.61 0.64 17.08
N GLU A 144 -4.47 1.29 17.85
CA GLU A 144 -5.92 1.33 17.62
C GLU A 144 -6.33 2.12 16.37
N HIS A 145 -5.45 2.97 15.82
CA HIS A 145 -5.64 3.72 14.58
C HIS A 145 -5.10 2.98 13.34
N ILE A 146 -4.65 1.74 13.50
CA ILE A 146 -4.04 0.94 12.42
C ILE A 146 -4.93 -0.26 12.10
N PHE A 147 -5.65 -0.18 10.98
CA PHE A 147 -6.56 -1.21 10.51
C PHE A 147 -5.93 -1.99 9.35
N ILE A 148 -5.73 -3.28 9.57
CA ILE A 148 -5.17 -4.20 8.56
C ILE A 148 -6.26 -5.19 8.18
N SER A 149 -6.57 -5.32 6.90
CA SER A 149 -7.71 -6.09 6.40
C SER A 149 -7.76 -7.53 6.90
N GLY A 150 -6.62 -8.19 7.02
CA GLY A 150 -6.54 -9.56 7.56
C GLY A 150 -6.87 -9.66 9.05
N GLY A 151 -6.76 -8.57 9.81
CA GLY A 151 -7.15 -8.50 11.22
C GLY A 151 -8.63 -8.14 11.42
N ILE A 152 -9.16 -7.26 10.57
CA ILE A 152 -10.56 -6.80 10.69
C ILE A 152 -11.57 -7.69 9.93
N GLY A 153 -11.09 -8.61 9.07
CA GLY A 153 -11.92 -9.55 8.32
C GLY A 153 -12.55 -9.01 7.03
N TYR A 154 -12.30 -7.74 6.69
CA TYR A 154 -12.80 -7.08 5.47
C TYR A 154 -11.64 -6.43 4.73
N GLN A 155 -11.61 -6.52 3.39
CA GLN A 155 -10.57 -5.90 2.57
C GLN A 155 -11.16 -4.90 1.59
N LYS A 156 -10.45 -3.80 1.33
CA LYS A 156 -10.79 -2.86 0.26
C LYS A 156 -10.82 -3.59 -1.11
N PRO A 157 -11.78 -3.35 -2.00
CA PRO A 157 -12.77 -2.26 -1.99
C PRO A 157 -14.09 -2.57 -1.26
N ASP A 158 -14.21 -3.69 -0.50
CA ASP A 158 -15.43 -3.97 0.24
C ASP A 158 -15.78 -2.79 1.16
N PRO A 159 -16.97 -2.17 1.03
CA PRO A 159 -17.38 -1.06 1.88
C PRO A 159 -17.40 -1.38 3.38
N GLN A 160 -17.47 -2.66 3.75
CA GLN A 160 -17.39 -3.07 5.15
C GLN A 160 -16.01 -2.75 5.78
N ALA A 161 -14.93 -2.73 4.99
CA ALA A 161 -13.63 -2.34 5.50
C ALA A 161 -13.61 -0.86 5.95
N PHE A 162 -14.23 0.01 5.17
CA PHE A 162 -14.36 1.45 5.48
C PHE A 162 -15.35 1.67 6.64
N LYS A 163 -16.50 0.99 6.61
CA LYS A 163 -17.49 1.04 7.68
C LYS A 163 -16.97 0.54 9.02
N TYR A 164 -16.02 -0.39 9.02
CA TYR A 164 -15.36 -0.86 10.23
C TYR A 164 -14.62 0.30 10.93
N VAL A 165 -13.83 1.07 10.17
CA VAL A 165 -13.10 2.25 10.67
C VAL A 165 -14.09 3.35 11.09
N GLU A 166 -15.10 3.62 10.27
CA GLU A 166 -16.14 4.59 10.55
C GLU A 166 -16.83 4.33 11.91
N ASN A 167 -17.22 3.08 12.14
CA ASN A 167 -17.90 2.68 13.37
C ASN A 167 -16.97 2.71 14.60
N ALA A 168 -15.69 2.37 14.43
CA ALA A 168 -14.71 2.36 15.52
C ALA A 168 -14.56 3.75 16.17
N TYR A 169 -14.69 4.82 15.37
CA TYR A 169 -14.48 6.20 15.81
C TYR A 169 -15.69 7.11 15.60
N ALA A 170 -16.85 6.56 15.24
CA ALA A 170 -18.06 7.33 14.93
C ALA A 170 -17.79 8.47 13.92
N LEU A 171 -17.01 8.17 12.87
CA LEU A 171 -16.62 9.17 11.88
C LEU A 171 -17.84 9.58 11.04
N ASN A 172 -17.91 10.88 10.71
CA ASN A 172 -18.87 11.38 9.73
C ASN A 172 -18.34 11.11 8.31
N PRO A 173 -19.03 10.30 7.48
CA PRO A 173 -18.59 10.01 6.11
C PRO A 173 -18.35 11.26 5.26
N GLU A 174 -19.19 12.30 5.39
CA GLU A 174 -19.08 13.55 4.65
C GLU A 174 -17.85 14.40 5.03
N GLU A 175 -17.22 14.09 6.17
CA GLU A 175 -16.00 14.74 6.65
C GLU A 175 -14.77 13.83 6.58
N THR A 176 -14.93 12.61 6.01
CA THR A 176 -13.89 11.59 5.99
C THR A 176 -13.33 11.42 4.58
N TRP A 177 -12.01 11.52 4.47
CA TRP A 177 -11.27 11.39 3.24
C TRP A 177 -10.37 10.17 3.28
N TYR A 178 -10.38 9.39 2.22
CA TYR A 178 -9.43 8.30 2.03
C TYR A 178 -8.30 8.73 1.09
N VAL A 179 -7.07 8.53 1.51
CA VAL A 179 -5.85 8.85 0.75
C VAL A 179 -5.17 7.55 0.35
N GLY A 180 -5.10 7.27 -0.95
CA GLY A 180 -4.50 6.03 -1.46
C GLY A 180 -4.05 6.14 -2.91
N ASP A 181 -3.47 5.07 -3.45
CA ASP A 181 -2.92 5.05 -4.82
C ASP A 181 -3.69 4.15 -5.78
N THR A 182 -4.44 3.18 -5.28
CA THR A 182 -5.10 2.15 -6.08
C THR A 182 -6.55 2.53 -6.38
N TYR A 183 -6.88 2.69 -7.68
CA TYR A 183 -8.22 3.15 -8.07
C TYR A 183 -9.34 2.25 -7.55
N GLU A 184 -9.27 0.94 -7.80
CA GLU A 184 -10.36 0.00 -7.44
C GLU A 184 -10.47 -0.16 -5.91
N ALA A 185 -9.35 -0.35 -5.22
CA ALA A 185 -9.37 -0.58 -3.78
C ALA A 185 -9.71 0.69 -2.99
N ASP A 186 -9.10 1.82 -3.35
CA ASP A 186 -9.12 3.03 -2.54
C ASP A 186 -10.23 4.00 -2.99
N VAL A 187 -10.25 4.34 -4.30
CA VAL A 187 -11.20 5.34 -4.82
C VAL A 187 -12.61 4.76 -4.90
N VAL A 188 -12.78 3.60 -5.57
CA VAL A 188 -14.09 2.95 -5.69
C VAL A 188 -14.58 2.49 -4.33
N GLY A 189 -13.70 1.92 -3.49
CA GLY A 189 -14.04 1.48 -2.15
C GLY A 189 -14.55 2.63 -1.26
N ALA A 190 -13.81 3.74 -1.19
CA ALA A 190 -14.17 4.91 -0.42
C ALA A 190 -15.50 5.52 -0.91
N ASN A 191 -15.67 5.71 -2.22
CA ASN A 191 -16.91 6.22 -2.80
C ASN A 191 -18.12 5.33 -2.47
N THR A 192 -17.95 4.00 -2.55
CA THR A 192 -19.02 3.05 -2.24
C THR A 192 -19.40 3.10 -0.75
N ALA A 193 -18.45 3.42 0.12
CA ALA A 193 -18.68 3.63 1.56
C ALA A 193 -19.26 5.02 1.89
N GLY A 194 -19.32 5.92 0.91
CA GLY A 194 -19.81 7.30 1.08
C GLY A 194 -18.76 8.29 1.59
N TRP A 195 -17.47 7.93 1.48
CA TRP A 195 -16.35 8.79 1.85
C TRP A 195 -15.83 9.57 0.65
N HIS A 196 -15.21 10.70 0.90
CA HIS A 196 -14.39 11.39 -0.09
C HIS A 196 -13.06 10.67 -0.31
N ASN A 197 -12.39 10.96 -1.43
CA ASN A 197 -11.11 10.33 -1.72
C ASN A 197 -10.11 11.27 -2.39
N HIS A 198 -8.83 11.07 -2.02
CA HIS A 198 -7.67 11.65 -2.66
C HIS A 198 -6.81 10.53 -3.26
N ARG A 199 -6.45 10.67 -4.53
CA ARG A 199 -5.56 9.73 -5.18
C ARG A 199 -4.20 10.36 -5.46
N ASN A 200 -3.16 9.65 -5.06
CA ASN A 200 -1.76 10.09 -5.19
C ASN A 200 -1.09 9.57 -6.49
N ARG A 201 -1.81 9.58 -7.65
CA ARG A 201 -1.21 9.22 -8.97
C ARG A 201 -1.98 9.85 -10.13
N GLU A 202 -1.28 10.11 -11.25
CA GLU A 202 -1.90 10.49 -12.52
C GLU A 202 -2.84 9.39 -13.02
N CYS A 203 -4.06 9.77 -13.42
CA CYS A 203 -5.10 8.84 -13.84
C CYS A 203 -5.60 9.18 -15.25
N PRO A 204 -5.87 8.17 -16.12
CA PRO A 204 -6.61 8.37 -17.35
C PRO A 204 -7.99 8.99 -17.08
N GLU A 205 -8.46 9.90 -17.95
CA GLU A 205 -9.66 10.74 -17.78
C GLU A 205 -10.97 10.01 -17.37
N LYS A 206 -11.03 8.69 -17.53
CA LYS A 206 -12.24 7.89 -17.23
C LYS A 206 -12.34 7.36 -15.81
N LYS A 207 -11.28 7.49 -15.00
CA LYS A 207 -11.18 6.95 -13.62
C LYS A 207 -10.78 8.10 -12.69
N ARG A 208 -11.73 8.91 -12.23
CA ARG A 208 -11.45 10.08 -11.39
C ARG A 208 -11.71 9.80 -9.92
N ALA A 209 -10.75 10.14 -9.07
CA ALA A 209 -10.95 10.44 -7.66
C ALA A 209 -11.62 11.82 -7.52
N ASP A 210 -12.17 12.14 -6.37
CA ASP A 210 -12.69 13.49 -6.08
C ASP A 210 -11.57 14.51 -6.23
N ILE A 211 -10.39 14.19 -5.73
CA ILE A 211 -9.18 14.99 -5.92
C ILE A 211 -8.02 14.05 -6.28
N THR A 212 -7.23 14.42 -7.29
CA THR A 212 -5.98 13.75 -7.66
C THR A 212 -4.82 14.68 -7.42
N VAL A 213 -3.83 14.23 -6.65
CA VAL A 213 -2.60 14.95 -6.34
C VAL A 213 -1.38 14.18 -6.84
N LYS A 214 -0.29 14.90 -7.11
CA LYS A 214 0.97 14.31 -7.60
C LYS A 214 2.01 14.14 -6.49
N SER A 215 1.78 14.77 -5.35
CA SER A 215 2.69 14.70 -4.20
C SER A 215 1.94 14.95 -2.89
N ILE A 216 2.59 14.61 -1.80
CA ILE A 216 2.10 14.89 -0.43
C ILE A 216 2.08 16.41 -0.15
N GLU A 217 2.98 17.17 -0.73
CA GLU A 217 2.98 18.63 -0.64
C GLU A 217 1.72 19.23 -1.27
N GLU A 218 1.34 18.74 -2.45
CA GLU A 218 0.09 19.16 -3.11
C GLU A 218 -1.13 18.76 -2.28
N LEU A 219 -1.15 17.55 -1.71
CA LEU A 219 -2.20 17.11 -0.79
C LEU A 219 -2.31 18.07 0.41
N LYS A 220 -1.17 18.45 1.00
CA LYS A 220 -1.14 19.37 2.13
C LYS A 220 -1.76 20.73 1.80
N GLU A 221 -1.48 21.28 0.61
CA GLU A 221 -2.08 22.54 0.18
C GLU A 221 -3.59 22.43 -0.04
N VAL A 222 -4.06 21.31 -0.62
CA VAL A 222 -5.49 21.03 -0.77
C VAL A 222 -6.18 20.97 0.61
N ILE A 223 -5.62 20.22 1.55
CA ILE A 223 -6.18 20.08 2.91
C ILE A 223 -6.19 21.44 3.63
N ARG A 224 -5.14 22.25 3.51
CA ARG A 224 -5.12 23.62 4.05
C ARG A 224 -6.25 24.48 3.54
N GLY A 225 -6.54 24.39 2.24
CA GLY A 225 -7.64 25.15 1.62
C GLY A 225 -9.04 24.70 2.06
N GLN A 226 -9.18 23.50 2.62
CA GLN A 226 -10.46 22.97 3.12
C GLN A 226 -10.70 23.26 4.60
N ILE A 227 -9.65 23.55 5.38
CA ILE A 227 -9.73 23.83 6.82
C ILE A 227 -9.84 25.34 7.10
N GLY A 228 -9.37 26.20 6.18
CA GLY A 228 -9.40 27.68 6.28
C GLY A 228 -10.69 28.25 5.75
#